data_2c5d6943e970b0c4642b6958fdd3ab2f
#
_entry.id   2c5d6943e970b0c4642b6958fdd3ab2f
#
_cell.length_a   1.000
_cell.length_b   1.000
_cell.length_c   1.000
_cell.angle_alpha   90.00
_cell.angle_beta   90.00
_cell.angle_gamma   90.00
#
_symmetry.space_group_name_H-M   'P 1'
#
loop_
_entity.id
_entity.type
_entity.pdbx_description
1 polymer ?
#
loop_
_entity_poly.entity_id
_entity_poly.type
_entity_poly.pdbx_seq_one_letter_code
_entity_poly.pdbx_strand_id
1 'polypeptide(L)'
;MDWQFIGYIAFTYLFASIPFGYVIGKLFGKDITKEGSGNIGATNVTRTIGKKAGILVLILDLLKGFIPVYYAKYLFFDTKHIAIVALAAVIGHCFSIFMKFKGGKGVATGFGVLIAISGKVALITFLIWLGTFLVSGYVSLASIISASLSWVMIFYLEIGRAHV
;
A
#
# COMPACT_ATOMS: atom_id res chain seq x y z
N MET A 1 18.82 -17.22 10.28
CA MET A 1 18.07 -16.00 9.87
C MET A 1 19.00 -14.82 10.07
N ASP A 2 19.28 -14.09 9.03
CA ASP A 2 20.28 -13.01 9.05
C ASP A 2 19.74 -11.81 9.86
N TRP A 3 20.53 -11.28 10.81
CA TRP A 3 20.13 -10.12 11.64
C TRP A 3 19.84 -8.87 10.80
N GLN A 4 20.53 -8.74 9.66
CA GLN A 4 20.28 -7.63 8.71
C GLN A 4 18.87 -7.72 8.12
N PHE A 5 18.42 -8.93 7.78
CA PHE A 5 17.08 -9.14 7.25
C PHE A 5 15.99 -8.89 8.29
N ILE A 6 16.19 -9.34 9.54
CA ILE A 6 15.26 -9.05 10.65
C ILE A 6 15.16 -7.54 10.88
N GLY A 7 16.30 -6.85 10.93
CA GLY A 7 16.36 -5.41 11.08
C GLY A 7 15.62 -4.67 9.94
N TYR A 8 15.76 -5.18 8.72
CA TYR A 8 15.07 -4.60 7.56
C TYR A 8 13.55 -4.79 7.59
N ILE A 9 13.07 -5.96 8.05
CA ILE A 9 11.63 -6.19 8.26
C ILE A 9 11.09 -5.22 9.31
N ALA A 10 11.78 -5.08 10.45
CA ALA A 10 11.38 -4.16 11.51
C ALA A 10 11.35 -2.70 11.02
N PHE A 11 12.38 -2.26 10.29
CA PHE A 11 12.42 -0.96 9.64
C PHE A 11 11.23 -0.77 8.68
N THR A 12 10.99 -1.75 7.81
CA THR A 12 9.87 -1.70 6.84
C THR A 12 8.53 -1.56 7.53
N TYR A 13 8.28 -2.35 8.58
CA TYR A 13 7.06 -2.26 9.36
C TYR A 13 6.90 -0.88 10.01
N LEU A 14 7.93 -0.36 10.66
CA LEU A 14 7.90 0.95 11.31
C LEU A 14 7.70 2.08 10.31
N PHE A 15 8.42 2.06 9.18
CA PHE A 15 8.29 3.04 8.12
C PHE A 15 6.89 3.03 7.50
N ALA A 16 6.36 1.85 7.19
CA ALA A 16 5.02 1.70 6.63
C ALA A 16 3.91 2.01 7.66
N SER A 17 4.21 1.94 8.95
CA SER A 17 3.29 2.31 10.03
C SER A 17 3.03 3.81 10.13
N ILE A 18 3.86 4.67 9.52
CA ILE A 18 3.65 6.14 9.55
C ILE A 18 2.25 6.46 9.00
N PRO A 19 1.35 7.03 9.82
CA PRO A 19 -0.04 7.27 9.43
C PRO A 19 -0.18 8.63 8.73
N PHE A 20 0.30 8.76 7.49
CA PHE A 20 0.37 10.03 6.78
C PHE A 20 -0.97 10.77 6.73
N GLY A 21 -2.07 10.08 6.51
CA GLY A 21 -3.37 10.72 6.50
C GLY A 21 -3.74 11.33 7.85
N TYR A 22 -3.43 10.65 8.97
CA TYR A 22 -3.64 11.22 10.31
C TYR A 22 -2.75 12.43 10.56
N VAL A 23 -1.47 12.34 10.22
CA VAL A 23 -0.51 13.45 10.38
C VAL A 23 -0.96 14.67 9.56
N ILE A 24 -1.28 14.47 8.27
CA ILE A 24 -1.77 15.54 7.41
C ILE A 24 -3.09 16.09 7.93
N GLY A 25 -4.01 15.23 8.40
CA GLY A 25 -5.24 15.68 9.05
C GLY A 25 -4.99 16.64 10.19
N LYS A 26 -4.09 16.30 11.09
CA LYS A 26 -3.70 17.14 12.23
C LYS A 26 -3.07 18.46 11.82
N LEU A 27 -2.24 18.47 10.76
CA LEU A 27 -1.66 19.72 10.23
C LEU A 27 -2.73 20.69 9.69
N PHE A 28 -3.86 20.16 9.22
CA PHE A 28 -5.02 20.96 8.81
C PHE A 28 -6.04 21.19 9.94
N GLY A 29 -5.69 20.91 11.19
CA GLY A 29 -6.55 21.11 12.36
C GLY A 29 -7.73 20.13 12.46
N LYS A 30 -7.68 18.99 11.72
CA LYS A 30 -8.76 18.00 11.69
C LYS A 30 -8.34 16.65 12.26
N ASP A 31 -9.26 15.98 12.93
CA ASP A 31 -9.11 14.59 13.35
C ASP A 31 -9.87 13.67 12.39
N ILE A 32 -9.20 13.23 11.33
CA ILE A 32 -9.81 12.40 10.28
C ILE A 32 -10.31 11.04 10.77
N THR A 33 -9.91 10.59 11.96
CA THR A 33 -10.43 9.35 12.57
C THR A 33 -11.84 9.53 13.10
N LYS A 34 -12.28 10.78 13.26
CA LYS A 34 -13.63 11.15 13.73
C LYS A 34 -14.49 11.79 12.65
N GLU A 35 -13.95 11.97 11.45
CA GLU A 35 -14.64 12.63 10.34
C GLU A 35 -14.81 11.69 9.14
N GLY A 36 -15.86 11.88 8.38
CA GLY A 36 -16.18 11.11 7.18
C GLY A 36 -16.35 9.62 7.47
N SER A 37 -15.49 8.77 6.90
CA SER A 37 -15.50 7.33 7.16
C SER A 37 -14.65 6.90 8.36
N GLY A 38 -13.96 7.83 9.02
CA GLY A 38 -13.02 7.56 10.10
C GLY A 38 -11.71 6.87 9.65
N ASN A 39 -11.56 6.56 8.37
CA ASN A 39 -10.36 5.91 7.85
C ASN A 39 -9.25 6.92 7.58
N ILE A 40 -7.99 6.56 7.88
CA ILE A 40 -6.83 7.44 7.68
C ILE A 40 -6.35 7.50 6.22
N GLY A 41 -6.98 6.78 5.28
CA GLY A 41 -6.54 6.72 3.88
C GLY A 41 -6.95 7.95 3.05
N ALA A 42 -6.31 8.07 1.87
CA ALA A 42 -6.43 9.19 0.94
C ALA A 42 -7.88 9.57 0.58
N THR A 43 -8.76 8.58 0.39
CA THR A 43 -10.18 8.82 0.04
C THR A 43 -10.92 9.59 1.13
N ASN A 44 -10.68 9.28 2.41
CA ASN A 44 -11.29 10.01 3.51
C ASN A 44 -10.69 11.40 3.67
N VAL A 45 -9.37 11.52 3.53
CA VAL A 45 -8.67 12.82 3.56
C VAL A 45 -9.16 13.72 2.42
N THR A 46 -9.37 13.18 1.21
CA THR A 46 -9.98 13.94 0.10
C THR A 46 -11.35 14.48 0.46
N ARG A 47 -12.17 13.66 1.14
CA ARG A 47 -13.54 14.02 1.52
C ARG A 47 -13.59 15.08 2.63
N THR A 48 -12.69 14.99 3.62
CA THR A 48 -12.73 15.80 4.85
C THR A 48 -11.90 17.08 4.75
N ILE A 49 -10.80 17.05 4.01
CA ILE A 49 -9.86 18.18 3.88
C ILE A 49 -9.86 18.74 2.45
N GLY A 50 -9.84 17.87 1.45
CA GLY A 50 -9.84 18.28 0.05
C GLY A 50 -8.87 17.49 -0.83
N LYS A 51 -9.01 17.68 -2.15
CA LYS A 51 -8.30 16.90 -3.16
C LYS A 51 -6.77 16.95 -3.04
N LYS A 52 -6.19 18.14 -2.78
CA LYS A 52 -4.72 18.29 -2.67
C LYS A 52 -4.14 17.47 -1.52
N ALA A 53 -4.75 17.54 -0.34
CA ALA A 53 -4.34 16.75 0.81
C ALA A 53 -4.51 15.25 0.57
N GLY A 54 -5.62 14.82 -0.04
CA GLY A 54 -5.85 13.42 -0.39
C GLY A 54 -4.84 12.87 -1.39
N ILE A 55 -4.45 13.64 -2.42
CA ILE A 55 -3.41 13.26 -3.37
C ILE A 55 -2.06 13.11 -2.65
N LEU A 56 -1.71 14.04 -1.76
CA LEU A 56 -0.47 13.96 -0.99
C LEU A 56 -0.43 12.67 -0.14
N VAL A 57 -1.52 12.36 0.57
CA VAL A 57 -1.63 11.11 1.34
C VAL A 57 -1.52 9.88 0.44
N LEU A 58 -2.17 9.89 -0.73
CA LEU A 58 -2.09 8.78 -1.69
C LEU A 58 -0.64 8.51 -2.10
N ILE A 59 0.10 9.56 -2.47
CA ILE A 59 1.50 9.45 -2.89
C ILE A 59 2.37 8.93 -1.74
N LEU A 60 2.23 9.48 -0.53
CA LEU A 60 3.03 9.06 0.62
C LEU A 60 2.73 7.63 1.05
N ASP A 61 1.45 7.23 1.05
CA ASP A 61 1.05 5.85 1.37
C ASP A 61 1.50 4.84 0.29
N LEU A 62 1.58 5.26 -0.97
CA LEU A 62 2.14 4.46 -2.06
C LEU A 62 3.66 4.32 -1.88
N LEU A 63 4.36 5.42 -1.65
CA LEU A 63 5.82 5.42 -1.49
C LEU A 63 6.29 4.58 -0.31
N LYS A 64 5.57 4.57 0.82
CA LYS A 64 5.95 3.74 1.98
C LYS A 64 5.80 2.24 1.74
N GLY A 65 5.01 1.83 0.74
CA GLY A 65 4.97 0.45 0.24
C GLY A 65 6.03 0.18 -0.81
N PHE A 66 6.19 1.12 -1.75
CA PHE A 66 7.12 0.99 -2.86
C PHE A 66 8.59 0.96 -2.42
N ILE A 67 9.02 1.96 -1.65
CA ILE A 67 10.44 2.18 -1.31
C ILE A 67 11.07 0.94 -0.65
N PRO A 68 10.55 0.40 0.46
CA PRO A 68 11.21 -0.73 1.11
C PRO A 68 11.24 -1.98 0.23
N VAL A 69 10.19 -2.26 -0.52
CA VAL A 69 10.16 -3.44 -1.39
C VAL A 69 11.09 -3.29 -2.59
N TYR A 70 11.17 -2.09 -3.16
CA TYR A 70 12.10 -1.80 -4.26
C TYR A 70 13.55 -2.04 -3.83
N TYR A 71 13.97 -1.52 -2.68
CA TYR A 71 15.33 -1.71 -2.18
C TYR A 71 15.60 -3.16 -1.71
N ALA A 72 14.59 -3.87 -1.19
CA ALA A 72 14.73 -5.27 -0.81
C ALA A 72 15.17 -6.16 -1.99
N LYS A 73 14.77 -5.84 -3.22
CA LYS A 73 15.17 -6.57 -4.44
C LYS A 73 16.68 -6.50 -4.69
N TYR A 74 17.33 -5.43 -4.27
CA TYR A 74 18.79 -5.27 -4.41
C TYR A 74 19.57 -5.80 -3.21
N LEU A 75 18.94 -5.83 -2.03
CA LEU A 75 19.62 -6.23 -0.80
C LEU A 75 19.57 -7.74 -0.58
N PHE A 76 18.50 -8.41 -0.97
CA PHE A 76 18.26 -9.80 -0.56
C PHE A 76 18.14 -10.80 -1.71
N PHE A 77 17.92 -10.39 -2.96
CA PHE A 77 17.85 -11.20 -4.19
C PHE A 77 16.91 -12.44 -4.15
N ASP A 78 16.38 -12.81 -2.98
CA ASP A 78 15.49 -13.96 -2.81
C ASP A 78 14.03 -13.52 -2.79
N THR A 79 13.22 -14.14 -3.63
CA THR A 79 11.78 -13.87 -3.75
C THR A 79 11.04 -14.02 -2.41
N LYS A 80 11.44 -14.97 -1.55
CA LYS A 80 10.82 -15.15 -0.22
C LYS A 80 11.09 -13.95 0.69
N HIS A 81 12.32 -13.42 0.69
CA HIS A 81 12.66 -12.24 1.46
C HIS A 81 11.88 -11.02 0.98
N ILE A 82 11.77 -10.83 -0.33
CA ILE A 82 11.00 -9.74 -0.92
C ILE A 82 9.51 -9.86 -0.53
N ALA A 83 8.94 -11.06 -0.57
CA ALA A 83 7.55 -11.30 -0.17
C ALA A 83 7.29 -10.98 1.32
N ILE A 84 8.23 -11.32 2.21
CA ILE A 84 8.13 -11.00 3.64
C ILE A 84 8.19 -9.49 3.87
N VAL A 85 9.10 -8.77 3.17
CA VAL A 85 9.18 -7.31 3.23
C VAL A 85 7.91 -6.66 2.70
N ALA A 86 7.35 -7.17 1.60
CA ALA A 86 6.09 -6.72 1.04
C ALA A 86 4.93 -6.87 2.03
N LEU A 87 4.86 -8.01 2.70
CA LEU A 87 3.87 -8.29 3.74
C LEU A 87 4.05 -7.34 4.94
N ALA A 88 5.30 -7.13 5.39
CA ALA A 88 5.61 -6.20 6.49
C ALA A 88 5.17 -4.76 6.18
N ALA A 89 5.33 -4.30 4.93
CA ALA A 89 4.88 -2.98 4.50
C ALA A 89 3.34 -2.83 4.58
N VAL A 90 2.59 -3.83 4.09
CA VAL A 90 1.12 -3.81 4.14
C VAL A 90 0.62 -3.92 5.58
N ILE A 91 1.18 -4.82 6.38
CA ILE A 91 0.84 -4.99 7.80
C ILE A 91 1.13 -3.70 8.57
N GLY A 92 2.29 -3.05 8.33
CA GLY A 92 2.63 -1.77 8.97
C GLY A 92 1.58 -0.69 8.71
N HIS A 93 1.08 -0.58 7.47
CA HIS A 93 0.00 0.36 7.16
C HIS A 93 -1.34 -0.02 7.82
N CYS A 94 -1.72 -1.29 7.77
CA CYS A 94 -3.02 -1.75 8.27
C CYS A 94 -3.07 -1.81 9.80
N PHE A 95 -1.96 -2.20 10.42
CA PHE A 95 -1.81 -2.37 11.87
C PHE A 95 -0.70 -1.45 12.40
N SER A 96 -0.85 -0.15 12.15
CA SER A 96 0.12 0.86 12.55
C SER A 96 0.30 0.90 14.07
N ILE A 97 1.55 0.72 14.52
CA ILE A 97 1.90 0.85 15.94
C ILE A 97 1.59 2.27 16.47
N PHE A 98 1.75 3.30 15.63
CA PHE A 98 1.47 4.70 16.00
C PHE A 98 -0.02 5.00 16.15
N MET A 99 -0.88 4.13 15.63
CA MET A 99 -2.34 4.24 15.69
C MET A 99 -2.97 3.15 16.57
N LYS A 100 -2.21 2.60 17.54
CA LYS A 100 -2.66 1.50 18.41
C LYS A 100 -3.20 0.31 17.60
N PHE A 101 -2.48 -0.05 16.54
CA PHE A 101 -2.81 -1.11 15.58
C PHE A 101 -4.12 -0.91 14.80
N LYS A 102 -4.63 0.33 14.72
CA LYS A 102 -5.82 0.70 13.95
C LYS A 102 -5.42 1.60 12.78
N GLY A 103 -4.83 1.02 11.74
CA GLY A 103 -4.35 1.74 10.56
C GLY A 103 -5.41 1.92 9.46
N GLY A 104 -4.92 2.03 8.21
CA GLY A 104 -5.76 2.14 7.01
C GLY A 104 -6.10 0.79 6.38
N LYS A 105 -6.62 0.83 5.14
CA LYS A 105 -7.02 -0.36 4.38
C LYS A 105 -5.91 -0.98 3.53
N GLY A 106 -4.74 -0.35 3.45
CA GLY A 106 -3.58 -0.87 2.73
C GLY A 106 -3.62 -0.74 1.20
N VAL A 107 -4.66 -0.17 0.60
CA VAL A 107 -4.84 -0.13 -0.87
C VAL A 107 -3.69 0.60 -1.57
N ALA A 108 -3.40 1.84 -1.18
CA ALA A 108 -2.32 2.62 -1.78
C ALA A 108 -0.94 2.01 -1.49
N THR A 109 -0.71 1.54 -0.27
CA THR A 109 0.53 0.87 0.14
C THR A 109 0.71 -0.44 -0.61
N GLY A 110 -0.33 -1.27 -0.72
CA GLY A 110 -0.30 -2.50 -1.51
C GLY A 110 -0.07 -2.25 -3.01
N PHE A 111 -0.63 -1.17 -3.55
CA PHE A 111 -0.35 -0.77 -4.93
C PHE A 111 1.11 -0.33 -5.11
N GLY A 112 1.69 0.39 -4.15
CA GLY A 112 3.13 0.72 -4.14
C GLY A 112 4.02 -0.53 -4.10
N VAL A 113 3.68 -1.50 -3.25
CA VAL A 113 4.32 -2.83 -3.22
C VAL A 113 4.25 -3.50 -4.59
N LEU A 114 3.07 -3.50 -5.21
CA LEU A 114 2.86 -4.12 -6.52
C LEU A 114 3.72 -3.46 -7.62
N ILE A 115 3.83 -2.14 -7.63
CA ILE A 115 4.72 -1.41 -8.56
C ILE A 115 6.18 -1.86 -8.35
N ALA A 116 6.63 -2.01 -7.10
CA ALA A 116 7.99 -2.44 -6.80
C ALA A 116 8.27 -3.88 -7.24
N ILE A 117 7.30 -4.79 -7.12
CA ILE A 117 7.42 -6.19 -7.54
C ILE A 117 7.39 -6.29 -9.07
N SER A 118 6.33 -5.79 -9.70
CA SER A 118 6.10 -5.85 -11.14
C SER A 118 5.31 -4.66 -11.65
N GLY A 119 5.99 -3.74 -12.34
CA GLY A 119 5.33 -2.59 -12.98
C GLY A 119 4.28 -3.00 -14.01
N LYS A 120 4.48 -4.15 -14.69
CA LYS A 120 3.51 -4.68 -15.65
C LYS A 120 2.20 -5.10 -14.97
N VAL A 121 2.30 -5.89 -13.90
CA VAL A 121 1.12 -6.31 -13.12
C VAL A 121 0.45 -5.09 -12.49
N ALA A 122 1.22 -4.14 -11.98
CA ALA A 122 0.69 -2.90 -11.41
C ALA A 122 -0.11 -2.10 -12.46
N LEU A 123 0.40 -1.95 -13.68
CA LEU A 123 -0.32 -1.26 -14.76
C LEU A 123 -1.65 -1.94 -15.08
N ILE A 124 -1.66 -3.27 -15.24
CA ILE A 124 -2.89 -4.03 -15.52
C ILE A 124 -3.87 -3.89 -14.35
N THR A 125 -3.38 -4.01 -13.11
CA THR A 125 -4.19 -3.83 -11.89
C THR A 125 -4.80 -2.44 -11.83
N PHE A 126 -4.05 -1.39 -12.19
CA PHE A 126 -4.56 -0.02 -12.26
C PHE A 126 -5.65 0.13 -13.33
N LEU A 127 -5.47 -0.45 -14.51
CA LEU A 127 -6.47 -0.39 -15.58
C LEU A 127 -7.77 -1.09 -15.18
N ILE A 128 -7.68 -2.25 -14.50
CA ILE A 128 -8.85 -2.95 -13.95
C ILE A 128 -9.52 -2.08 -12.88
N TRP A 129 -8.73 -1.48 -11.98
CA TRP A 129 -9.25 -0.58 -10.95
C TRP A 129 -9.99 0.61 -11.56
N LEU A 130 -9.36 1.25 -12.55
CA LEU A 130 -9.93 2.41 -13.23
C LEU A 130 -11.23 2.06 -13.96
N GLY A 131 -11.23 0.97 -14.74
CA GLY A 131 -12.42 0.50 -15.46
C GLY A 131 -13.57 0.17 -14.50
N THR A 132 -13.27 -0.55 -13.41
CA THR A 132 -14.28 -0.88 -12.38
C THR A 132 -14.81 0.39 -11.69
N PHE A 133 -13.93 1.35 -11.41
CA PHE A 133 -14.33 2.62 -10.79
C PHE A 133 -15.21 3.46 -11.72
N LEU A 134 -14.85 3.58 -13.01
CA LEU A 134 -15.62 4.34 -13.99
C LEU A 134 -17.02 3.77 -14.19
N VAL A 135 -17.18 2.45 -14.14
CA VAL A 135 -18.48 1.78 -14.31
C VAL A 135 -19.31 1.83 -13.03
N SER A 136 -18.69 1.59 -11.86
CA SER A 136 -19.42 1.43 -10.61
C SER A 136 -19.55 2.70 -9.77
N GLY A 137 -18.63 3.65 -9.91
CA GLY A 137 -18.49 4.83 -9.05
C GLY A 137 -17.92 4.53 -7.64
N TYR A 138 -17.64 3.24 -7.30
CA TYR A 138 -17.23 2.84 -5.97
C TYR A 138 -15.74 2.49 -5.89
N VAL A 139 -14.95 3.35 -5.22
CA VAL A 139 -13.51 3.11 -4.97
C VAL A 139 -13.26 1.77 -4.25
N SER A 140 -14.10 1.42 -3.28
CA SER A 140 -13.93 0.17 -2.52
C SER A 140 -14.15 -1.08 -3.37
N LEU A 141 -15.15 -1.09 -4.23
CA LEU A 141 -15.41 -2.20 -5.14
C LEU A 141 -14.27 -2.37 -6.14
N ALA A 142 -13.84 -1.26 -6.75
CA ALA A 142 -12.69 -1.25 -7.66
C ALA A 142 -11.43 -1.81 -7.00
N SER A 143 -11.18 -1.42 -5.73
CA SER A 143 -10.01 -1.89 -4.97
C SER A 143 -10.08 -3.38 -4.64
N ILE A 144 -11.24 -3.91 -4.27
CA ILE A 144 -11.42 -5.34 -3.96
C ILE A 144 -11.19 -6.17 -5.25
N ILE A 145 -11.84 -5.82 -6.35
CA ILE A 145 -11.75 -6.57 -7.60
C ILE A 145 -10.31 -6.54 -8.13
N SER A 146 -9.70 -5.36 -8.22
CA SER A 146 -8.35 -5.23 -8.77
C SER A 146 -7.29 -5.91 -7.89
N ALA A 147 -7.40 -5.82 -6.57
CA ALA A 147 -6.50 -6.50 -5.65
C ALA A 147 -6.64 -8.02 -5.73
N SER A 148 -7.86 -8.57 -5.78
CA SER A 148 -8.08 -10.01 -5.92
C SER A 148 -7.48 -10.56 -7.22
N LEU A 149 -7.64 -9.84 -8.34
CA LEU A 149 -7.08 -10.26 -9.62
C LEU A 149 -5.55 -10.08 -9.70
N SER A 150 -4.95 -9.15 -8.96
CA SER A 150 -3.50 -8.94 -8.98
C SER A 150 -2.72 -10.15 -8.46
N TRP A 151 -3.24 -10.89 -7.49
CA TRP A 151 -2.63 -12.13 -7.01
C TRP A 151 -2.58 -13.22 -8.08
N VAL A 152 -3.67 -13.38 -8.81
CA VAL A 152 -3.74 -14.31 -9.95
C VAL A 152 -2.72 -13.93 -11.02
N MET A 153 -2.62 -12.64 -11.33
CA MET A 153 -1.68 -12.14 -12.34
C MET A 153 -0.22 -12.31 -11.93
N ILE A 154 0.13 -12.06 -10.66
CA ILE A 154 1.50 -12.31 -10.15
C ILE A 154 1.84 -13.78 -10.32
N PHE A 155 0.92 -14.69 -9.94
CA PHE A 155 1.15 -16.12 -10.04
C PHE A 155 1.44 -16.54 -11.48
N TYR A 156 0.62 -16.13 -12.44
CA TYR A 156 0.77 -16.55 -13.84
C TYR A 156 1.85 -15.80 -14.62
N LEU A 157 2.07 -14.51 -14.35
CA LEU A 157 2.97 -13.67 -15.15
C LEU A 157 4.39 -13.59 -14.60
N GLU A 158 4.59 -13.79 -13.31
CA GLU A 158 5.90 -13.66 -12.67
C GLU A 158 6.43 -14.99 -12.16
N ILE A 159 5.63 -15.76 -11.41
CA ILE A 159 6.06 -17.04 -10.81
C ILE A 159 6.06 -18.15 -11.86
N GLY A 160 5.06 -18.20 -12.73
CA GLY A 160 4.96 -19.21 -13.79
C GLY A 160 6.09 -19.16 -14.83
N ARG A 161 6.76 -18.01 -15.00
CA ARG A 161 7.92 -17.86 -15.89
C ARG A 161 9.24 -18.30 -15.26
N ALA A 162 9.32 -18.42 -13.95
CA ALA A 162 10.54 -18.87 -13.27
C ALA A 162 10.78 -20.38 -13.38
N HIS A 163 9.84 -21.12 -13.99
CA HIS A 163 9.91 -22.57 -14.18
C HIS A 163 9.96 -23.01 -15.65
N VAL A 164 10.16 -22.08 -16.60
CA VAL A 164 10.42 -22.31 -18.01
C VAL A 164 11.79 -21.76 -18.37
#